data_42b4b789b8677d1415ec137bb0e76f84
#
_entry.id   42b4b789b8677d1415ec137bb0e76f84
#
_cell.length_a   1.000
_cell.length_b   1.000
_cell.length_c   1.000
_cell.angle_alpha   90.00
_cell.angle_beta   90.00
_cell.angle_gamma   90.00
#
_symmetry.space_group_name_H-M   'P 1'
#
loop_
_entity.id
_entity.type
_entity.pdbx_description
1 polymer ?
#
loop_
_entity_poly.entity_id
_entity_poly.type
_entity_poly.pdbx_seq_one_letter_code
_entity_poly.pdbx_strand_id
1 'polypeptide(L)'
;LPEGRTKPWGTGQAVLAAKDLIDAPFIVINADDYYGKEGFRAVHEYLVEGGTSCMAGFVLKNTLSDNGAVTRGVCKMDADSNLTEVAETKNIVKTADGAQADGVKLDVNSLVSMNMWGLTPDFVDTLEAGFKEFFEKEVPQNPLKSEYLIPIYIGELLSEGRMAVKVLRTNDTWYGMTYKEDVAAVRESFKKMLADGTYKEDLFSDL
;
A
#
# COMPACT_ATOMS: atom_id res chain seq x y z
N LEU A 1 -25.96 -7.98 -6.57
CA LEU A 1 -24.94 -8.88 -6.05
C LEU A 1 -25.27 -10.32 -6.44
N PRO A 2 -24.28 -11.16 -6.80
CA PRO A 2 -24.50 -12.59 -6.98
C PRO A 2 -25.10 -13.22 -5.71
N GLU A 3 -25.95 -14.23 -5.89
CA GLU A 3 -26.55 -14.94 -4.78
C GLU A 3 -25.46 -15.57 -3.89
N GLY A 4 -25.55 -15.37 -2.58
CA GLY A 4 -24.58 -15.86 -1.59
C GLY A 4 -23.32 -14.97 -1.40
N ARG A 5 -23.13 -13.90 -2.18
CA ARG A 5 -22.03 -12.96 -1.93
C ARG A 5 -22.37 -11.99 -0.81
N THR A 6 -21.52 -11.94 0.22
CA THR A 6 -21.69 -11.05 1.38
C THR A 6 -20.59 -9.99 1.49
N LYS A 7 -19.47 -10.15 0.77
CA LYS A 7 -18.34 -9.21 0.87
C LYS A 7 -18.33 -8.15 -0.24
N PRO A 8 -17.71 -6.97 0.01
CA PRO A 8 -17.45 -5.95 -1.01
C PRO A 8 -16.58 -6.48 -2.15
N TRP A 9 -16.40 -5.65 -3.19
CA TRP A 9 -15.64 -6.02 -4.38
C TRP A 9 -14.14 -5.70 -4.30
N GLY A 10 -13.64 -5.26 -3.15
CA GLY A 10 -12.23 -4.96 -2.94
C GLY A 10 -11.92 -3.47 -2.86
N THR A 11 -10.62 -3.16 -2.76
CA THR A 11 -10.11 -1.80 -2.51
C THR A 11 -10.40 -0.83 -3.65
N GLY A 12 -10.42 -1.30 -4.90
CA GLY A 12 -10.81 -0.47 -6.06
C GLY A 12 -12.26 0.01 -5.98
N GLN A 13 -13.20 -0.87 -5.62
CA GLN A 13 -14.59 -0.48 -5.41
C GLN A 13 -14.76 0.47 -4.22
N ALA A 14 -13.95 0.32 -3.18
CA ALA A 14 -13.99 1.23 -2.04
C ALA A 14 -13.61 2.66 -2.43
N VAL A 15 -12.58 2.85 -3.26
CA VAL A 15 -12.21 4.17 -3.79
C VAL A 15 -13.29 4.72 -4.73
N LEU A 16 -13.86 3.88 -5.60
CA LEU A 16 -14.96 4.29 -6.49
C LEU A 16 -16.20 4.75 -5.73
N ALA A 17 -16.45 4.24 -4.53
CA ALA A 17 -17.56 4.69 -3.71
C ALA A 17 -17.43 6.17 -3.26
N ALA A 18 -16.22 6.73 -3.30
CA ALA A 18 -15.94 8.12 -2.98
C ALA A 18 -15.75 9.02 -4.23
N LYS A 19 -15.96 8.50 -5.45
CA LYS A 19 -15.58 9.20 -6.68
C LYS A 19 -16.15 10.61 -6.81
N ASP A 20 -17.40 10.82 -6.40
CA ASP A 20 -18.08 12.13 -6.51
C ASP A 20 -17.54 13.17 -5.51
N LEU A 21 -16.66 12.77 -4.59
CA LEU A 21 -16.01 13.61 -3.59
C LEU A 21 -14.52 13.86 -3.91
N ILE A 22 -13.98 13.19 -4.94
CA ILE A 22 -12.56 13.27 -5.33
C ILE A 22 -12.44 14.31 -6.44
N ASP A 23 -12.06 15.53 -6.08
CA ASP A 23 -11.86 16.67 -6.98
C ASP A 23 -10.42 17.21 -7.01
N ALA A 24 -9.52 16.60 -6.22
CA ALA A 24 -8.11 16.96 -6.10
C ALA A 24 -7.24 15.70 -6.01
N PRO A 25 -5.90 15.81 -6.18
CA PRO A 25 -4.99 14.71 -5.90
C PRO A 25 -5.20 14.15 -4.50
N PHE A 26 -5.12 12.83 -4.36
CA PHE A 26 -5.49 12.13 -3.13
C PHE A 26 -4.53 10.98 -2.80
N ILE A 27 -4.53 10.56 -1.55
CA ILE A 27 -3.75 9.42 -1.06
C ILE A 27 -4.71 8.30 -0.67
N VAL A 28 -4.43 7.09 -1.15
CA VAL A 28 -5.12 5.86 -0.73
C VAL A 28 -4.25 5.11 0.25
N ILE A 29 -4.83 4.74 1.40
CA ILE A 29 -4.18 3.94 2.44
C ILE A 29 -5.16 2.91 3.00
N ASN A 30 -4.66 1.90 3.69
CA ASN A 30 -5.49 1.05 4.54
C ASN A 30 -5.82 1.80 5.84
N ALA A 31 -7.07 1.74 6.28
CA ALA A 31 -7.55 2.50 7.43
C ALA A 31 -7.04 1.99 8.78
N ASP A 32 -6.54 0.76 8.83
CA ASP A 32 -6.09 0.03 10.02
C ASP A 32 -4.56 -0.10 10.12
N ASP A 33 -3.83 0.56 9.21
CA ASP A 33 -2.36 0.56 9.17
C ASP A 33 -1.78 1.91 9.60
N TYR A 34 -0.59 1.86 10.20
CA TYR A 34 0.22 3.04 10.50
C TYR A 34 1.36 3.19 9.49
N TYR A 35 1.51 4.35 8.88
CA TYR A 35 2.43 4.62 7.79
C TYR A 35 3.57 5.60 8.11
N GLY A 36 3.61 6.15 9.32
CA GLY A 36 4.60 7.20 9.68
C GLY A 36 4.24 8.57 9.13
N LYS A 37 5.23 9.47 9.07
CA LYS A 37 5.07 10.85 8.60
C LYS A 37 5.82 11.14 7.30
N GLU A 38 6.98 10.49 7.10
CA GLU A 38 7.85 10.74 5.94
C GLU A 38 7.15 10.31 4.64
N GLY A 39 6.50 9.14 4.65
CA GLY A 39 5.74 8.63 3.49
C GLY A 39 4.61 9.58 3.07
N PHE A 40 3.82 10.08 4.02
CA PHE A 40 2.76 11.07 3.73
C PHE A 40 3.34 12.36 3.14
N ARG A 41 4.41 12.88 3.72
CA ARG A 41 5.07 14.09 3.23
C ARG A 41 5.57 13.90 1.80
N ALA A 42 6.30 12.82 1.54
CA ALA A 42 6.87 12.55 0.22
C ALA A 42 5.79 12.43 -0.86
N VAL A 43 4.69 11.71 -0.57
CA VAL A 43 3.57 11.56 -1.51
C VAL A 43 2.86 12.91 -1.72
N HIS A 44 2.61 13.67 -0.66
CA HIS A 44 1.97 14.98 -0.74
C HIS A 44 2.81 15.95 -1.57
N GLU A 45 4.12 16.10 -1.27
CA GLU A 45 5.02 17.00 -1.99
C GLU A 45 5.06 16.63 -3.48
N TYR A 46 5.20 15.36 -3.82
CA TYR A 46 5.20 14.91 -5.21
C TYR A 46 3.91 15.28 -5.96
N LEU A 47 2.75 15.10 -5.33
CA LEU A 47 1.45 15.44 -5.94
C LEU A 47 1.26 16.96 -6.09
N VAL A 48 1.66 17.75 -5.09
CA VAL A 48 1.58 19.23 -5.13
C VAL A 48 2.51 19.82 -6.19
N GLU A 49 3.67 19.19 -6.44
CA GLU A 49 4.60 19.59 -7.50
C GLU A 49 4.13 19.18 -8.91
N GLY A 50 2.95 18.60 -9.04
CA GLY A 50 2.34 18.23 -10.32
C GLY A 50 2.60 16.77 -10.75
N GLY A 51 3.08 15.94 -9.85
CA GLY A 51 3.15 14.50 -10.08
C GLY A 51 1.75 13.87 -10.20
N THR A 52 1.62 12.84 -11.04
CA THR A 52 0.30 12.25 -11.34
C THR A 52 0.02 10.96 -10.58
N SER A 53 1.04 10.10 -10.43
CA SER A 53 0.88 8.81 -9.78
C SER A 53 2.17 8.41 -9.08
N CYS A 54 2.07 8.07 -7.82
CA CYS A 54 3.21 7.60 -7.03
C CYS A 54 2.78 6.58 -5.97
N MET A 55 3.76 5.95 -5.35
CA MET A 55 3.55 5.13 -4.17
C MET A 55 4.69 5.36 -3.17
N ALA A 56 4.40 5.24 -1.89
CA ALA A 56 5.42 5.14 -0.87
C ALA A 56 6.06 3.74 -0.89
N GLY A 57 7.37 3.68 -1.14
CA GLY A 57 8.16 2.46 -1.07
C GLY A 57 8.80 2.33 0.31
N PHE A 58 8.29 1.42 1.12
CA PHE A 58 8.82 1.15 2.47
C PHE A 58 10.02 0.22 2.40
N VAL A 59 11.02 0.46 3.22
CA VAL A 59 12.17 -0.45 3.33
C VAL A 59 11.71 -1.75 3.98
N LEU A 60 11.95 -2.89 3.35
CA LEU A 60 11.46 -4.20 3.77
C LEU A 60 11.67 -4.46 5.28
N LYS A 61 12.88 -4.21 5.80
CA LYS A 61 13.18 -4.43 7.23
C LYS A 61 12.28 -3.66 8.19
N ASN A 62 11.71 -2.54 7.75
CA ASN A 62 10.83 -1.69 8.54
C ASN A 62 9.35 -2.13 8.49
N THR A 63 9.07 -3.27 7.84
CA THR A 63 7.72 -3.82 7.66
C THR A 63 7.57 -5.25 8.14
N LEU A 64 8.62 -5.82 8.74
CA LEU A 64 8.64 -7.21 9.20
C LEU A 64 8.03 -7.33 10.60
N SER A 65 7.43 -8.49 10.89
CA SER A 65 6.97 -8.88 12.22
C SER A 65 8.02 -9.79 12.89
N ASP A 66 8.20 -9.63 14.19
CA ASP A 66 8.97 -10.56 15.00
C ASP A 66 8.16 -11.82 15.39
N ASN A 67 6.86 -11.82 15.14
CA ASN A 67 5.92 -12.86 15.59
C ASN A 67 5.57 -13.88 14.50
N GLY A 68 6.00 -13.67 13.25
CA GLY A 68 5.77 -14.64 12.18
C GLY A 68 6.04 -14.13 10.78
N ALA A 69 5.69 -14.97 9.82
CA ALA A 69 5.86 -14.69 8.42
C ALA A 69 4.87 -13.62 7.92
N VAL A 70 5.32 -12.78 7.00
CA VAL A 70 4.50 -11.76 6.35
C VAL A 70 4.53 -11.92 4.83
N THR A 71 3.55 -11.32 4.14
CA THR A 71 3.52 -11.20 2.68
C THR A 71 3.74 -9.74 2.30
N ARG A 72 4.62 -9.46 1.32
CA ARG A 72 4.90 -8.09 0.85
C ARG A 72 4.96 -8.05 -0.67
N GLY A 73 4.52 -6.94 -1.23
CA GLY A 73 4.75 -6.62 -2.63
C GLY A 73 6.14 -6.01 -2.82
N VAL A 74 7.13 -6.81 -3.20
CA VAL A 74 8.48 -6.32 -3.46
C VAL A 74 8.50 -5.55 -4.78
N CYS A 75 8.94 -4.29 -4.72
CA CYS A 75 8.96 -3.39 -5.86
C CYS A 75 10.20 -3.61 -6.72
N LYS A 76 10.01 -3.76 -8.04
CA LYS A 76 11.06 -3.58 -9.03
C LYS A 76 10.90 -2.20 -9.68
N MET A 77 12.02 -1.53 -9.94
CA MET A 77 12.04 -0.16 -10.45
C MET A 77 13.07 -0.04 -11.57
N ASP A 78 12.82 0.92 -12.45
CA ASP A 78 13.83 1.38 -13.41
C ASP A 78 14.85 2.33 -12.76
N ALA A 79 15.81 2.83 -13.58
CA ALA A 79 16.85 3.75 -13.13
C ALA A 79 16.31 5.10 -12.62
N ASP A 80 15.11 5.48 -13.08
CA ASP A 80 14.43 6.72 -12.71
C ASP A 80 13.47 6.53 -11.53
N SER A 81 13.53 5.36 -10.86
CA SER A 81 12.63 4.99 -9.76
C SER A 81 11.15 4.91 -10.15
N ASN A 82 10.85 4.61 -11.41
CA ASN A 82 9.49 4.26 -11.79
C ASN A 82 9.25 2.78 -11.52
N LEU A 83 8.08 2.47 -10.98
CA LEU A 83 7.67 1.10 -10.68
C LEU A 83 7.51 0.32 -11.99
N THR A 84 8.18 -0.82 -12.09
CA THR A 84 8.04 -1.73 -13.23
C THR A 84 7.25 -2.99 -12.89
N GLU A 85 7.31 -3.42 -11.63
CA GLU A 85 6.59 -4.60 -11.16
C GLU A 85 6.44 -4.55 -9.64
N VAL A 86 5.33 -5.11 -9.13
CA VAL A 86 5.16 -5.47 -7.72
C VAL A 86 5.08 -6.97 -7.62
N ALA A 87 6.15 -7.60 -7.15
CA ALA A 87 6.23 -9.05 -6.98
C ALA A 87 5.70 -9.45 -5.60
N GLU A 88 4.51 -10.08 -5.53
CA GLU A 88 3.99 -10.61 -4.28
C GLU A 88 4.92 -11.72 -3.75
N THR A 89 5.56 -11.45 -2.62
CA THR A 89 6.48 -12.37 -1.96
C THR A 89 5.87 -12.82 -0.63
N LYS A 90 5.59 -14.10 -0.52
CA LYS A 90 4.98 -14.73 0.65
C LYS A 90 6.03 -15.31 1.59
N ASN A 91 5.61 -15.65 2.80
CA ASN A 91 6.44 -16.34 3.79
C ASN A 91 7.75 -15.61 4.13
N ILE A 92 7.76 -14.27 4.10
CA ILE A 92 8.92 -13.50 4.49
C ILE A 92 9.04 -13.56 6.02
N VAL A 93 10.15 -14.09 6.49
CA VAL A 93 10.50 -14.15 7.91
C VAL A 93 11.76 -13.35 8.21
N LYS A 94 11.77 -12.70 9.35
CA LYS A 94 12.96 -12.04 9.89
C LYS A 94 13.95 -13.10 10.38
N THR A 95 15.23 -12.92 10.08
CA THR A 95 16.32 -13.78 10.53
C THR A 95 17.36 -12.97 11.31
N ALA A 96 18.29 -13.64 11.97
CA ALA A 96 19.34 -12.97 12.73
C ALA A 96 20.24 -12.06 11.85
N ASP A 97 20.35 -12.39 10.56
CA ASP A 97 21.21 -11.69 9.60
C ASP A 97 20.42 -10.99 8.48
N GLY A 98 19.08 -10.84 8.65
CA GLY A 98 18.24 -10.13 7.68
C GLY A 98 16.84 -10.67 7.53
N ALA A 99 16.46 -11.07 6.33
CA ALA A 99 15.15 -11.66 6.00
C ALA A 99 15.28 -12.74 4.91
N GLN A 100 14.35 -13.68 4.92
CA GLN A 100 14.26 -14.72 3.89
C GLN A 100 12.79 -15.05 3.58
N ALA A 101 12.55 -15.55 2.37
CA ALA A 101 11.28 -16.13 1.95
C ALA A 101 11.54 -17.53 1.41
N ASP A 102 10.88 -18.55 1.97
CA ASP A 102 11.04 -19.96 1.57
C ASP A 102 12.51 -20.41 1.46
N GLY A 103 13.37 -19.94 2.38
CA GLY A 103 14.80 -20.26 2.42
C GLY A 103 15.69 -19.39 1.50
N VAL A 104 15.11 -18.52 0.68
CA VAL A 104 15.85 -17.59 -0.18
C VAL A 104 16.07 -16.28 0.56
N LYS A 105 17.34 -15.85 0.70
CA LYS A 105 17.70 -14.58 1.34
C LYS A 105 17.20 -13.40 0.52
N LEU A 106 16.59 -12.43 1.20
CA LEU A 106 16.12 -11.19 0.61
C LEU A 106 17.02 -10.02 1.00
N ASP A 107 17.15 -9.05 0.11
CA ASP A 107 17.73 -7.76 0.46
C ASP A 107 16.74 -6.98 1.35
N VAL A 108 17.10 -6.82 2.61
CA VAL A 108 16.29 -6.11 3.61
C VAL A 108 16.12 -4.62 3.31
N ASN A 109 16.89 -4.06 2.39
CA ASN A 109 16.78 -2.68 1.93
C ASN A 109 15.93 -2.53 0.66
N SER A 110 15.43 -3.64 0.10
CA SER A 110 14.44 -3.59 -0.98
C SER A 110 13.24 -2.76 -0.57
N LEU A 111 12.63 -2.08 -1.52
CA LEU A 111 11.39 -1.35 -1.29
C LEU A 111 10.19 -2.27 -1.49
N VAL A 112 9.20 -2.11 -0.62
CA VAL A 112 7.95 -2.88 -0.67
C VAL A 112 6.74 -1.95 -0.67
N SER A 113 5.69 -2.38 -1.34
CA SER A 113 4.37 -1.74 -1.30
C SER A 113 3.65 -2.11 -0.02
N MET A 114 3.12 -1.09 0.65
CA MET A 114 2.22 -1.22 1.80
C MET A 114 0.86 -0.58 1.50
N ASN A 115 0.46 -0.52 0.22
CA ASN A 115 -0.80 0.08 -0.25
C ASN A 115 -0.96 1.59 0.04
N MET A 116 0.15 2.33 0.05
CA MET A 116 0.11 3.79 0.12
C MET A 116 0.36 4.36 -1.28
N TRP A 117 -0.72 4.85 -1.91
CA TRP A 117 -0.74 5.33 -3.29
C TRP A 117 -1.12 6.80 -3.33
N GLY A 118 -0.36 7.61 -4.05
CA GLY A 118 -0.71 8.98 -4.42
C GLY A 118 -1.23 9.00 -5.86
N LEU A 119 -2.43 9.54 -6.06
CA LEU A 119 -3.17 9.46 -7.32
C LEU A 119 -3.86 10.79 -7.62
N THR A 120 -4.23 11.00 -8.88
CA THR A 120 -5.01 12.16 -9.33
C THR A 120 -6.44 11.75 -9.69
N PRO A 121 -7.40 12.70 -9.77
CA PRO A 121 -8.79 12.42 -10.13
C PRO A 121 -8.94 11.60 -11.42
N ASP A 122 -8.09 11.81 -12.43
CA ASP A 122 -8.13 11.06 -13.71
C ASP A 122 -7.98 9.53 -13.51
N PHE A 123 -7.29 9.12 -12.44
CA PHE A 123 -7.20 7.71 -12.11
C PHE A 123 -8.55 7.10 -11.72
N VAL A 124 -9.46 7.89 -11.16
CA VAL A 124 -10.81 7.42 -10.76
C VAL A 124 -11.61 7.00 -11.99
N ASP A 125 -11.52 7.75 -13.09
CA ASP A 125 -12.17 7.39 -14.34
C ASP A 125 -11.58 6.10 -14.94
N THR A 126 -10.26 5.96 -14.88
CA THR A 126 -9.55 4.75 -15.28
C THR A 126 -9.97 3.56 -14.41
N LEU A 127 -10.07 3.76 -13.10
CA LEU A 127 -10.51 2.75 -12.13
C LEU A 127 -11.97 2.33 -12.38
N GLU A 128 -12.87 3.26 -12.72
CA GLU A 128 -14.26 2.96 -13.05
C GLU A 128 -14.37 2.11 -14.32
N ALA A 129 -13.59 2.45 -15.35
CA ALA A 129 -13.55 1.68 -16.59
C ALA A 129 -13.07 0.24 -16.33
N GLY A 130 -11.98 0.08 -15.58
CA GLY A 130 -11.47 -1.23 -15.19
C GLY A 130 -12.44 -2.03 -14.31
N PHE A 131 -13.21 -1.36 -13.44
CA PHE A 131 -14.22 -2.04 -12.63
C PHE A 131 -15.35 -2.63 -13.49
N LYS A 132 -15.75 -1.96 -14.57
CA LYS A 132 -16.74 -2.50 -15.53
C LYS A 132 -16.20 -3.76 -16.21
N GLU A 133 -14.93 -3.71 -16.66
CA GLU A 133 -14.28 -4.88 -17.27
C GLU A 133 -14.13 -6.04 -16.29
N PHE A 134 -13.69 -5.77 -15.06
CA PHE A 134 -13.62 -6.77 -13.99
C PHE A 134 -14.98 -7.43 -13.76
N PHE A 135 -16.04 -6.65 -13.75
CA PHE A 135 -17.39 -7.17 -13.53
C PHE A 135 -17.88 -8.06 -14.67
N GLU A 136 -17.48 -7.77 -15.91
CA GLU A 136 -17.83 -8.55 -17.09
C GLU A 136 -16.99 -9.81 -17.25
N LYS A 137 -15.69 -9.74 -16.92
CA LYS A 137 -14.74 -10.80 -17.23
C LYS A 137 -14.44 -11.73 -16.06
N GLU A 138 -14.27 -11.16 -14.85
CA GLU A 138 -13.77 -11.90 -13.68
C GLU A 138 -14.88 -12.39 -12.75
N VAL A 139 -15.89 -11.55 -12.52
CA VAL A 139 -17.00 -11.91 -11.63
C VAL A 139 -17.73 -13.16 -12.09
N PRO A 140 -17.99 -13.42 -13.40
CA PRO A 140 -18.62 -14.67 -13.82
C PRO A 140 -17.81 -15.92 -13.52
N GLN A 141 -16.47 -15.80 -13.44
CA GLN A 141 -15.58 -16.92 -13.18
C GLN A 141 -15.54 -17.30 -11.69
N ASN A 142 -15.66 -16.31 -10.81
CA ASN A 142 -15.63 -16.54 -9.35
C ASN A 142 -16.50 -15.50 -8.61
N PRO A 143 -17.84 -15.61 -8.74
CA PRO A 143 -18.78 -14.56 -8.30
C PRO A 143 -18.73 -14.29 -6.79
N LEU A 144 -18.35 -15.29 -5.99
CA LEU A 144 -18.35 -15.17 -4.53
C LEU A 144 -17.03 -14.61 -3.96
N LYS A 145 -15.91 -14.73 -4.70
CA LYS A 145 -14.58 -14.43 -4.15
C LYS A 145 -13.78 -13.41 -4.96
N SER A 146 -14.16 -13.10 -6.22
CA SER A 146 -13.43 -12.09 -7.02
C SER A 146 -13.33 -10.77 -6.29
N GLU A 147 -12.17 -10.13 -6.35
CA GLU A 147 -11.88 -8.84 -5.74
C GLU A 147 -11.15 -7.94 -6.72
N TYR A 148 -11.64 -6.73 -6.89
CA TYR A 148 -11.02 -5.66 -7.67
C TYR A 148 -10.05 -4.90 -6.76
N LEU A 149 -8.78 -5.26 -6.81
CA LEU A 149 -7.74 -4.74 -5.92
C LEU A 149 -6.88 -3.70 -6.63
N ILE A 150 -6.73 -2.53 -6.04
CA ILE A 150 -5.91 -1.43 -6.59
C ILE A 150 -4.50 -1.88 -7.01
N PRO A 151 -3.71 -2.59 -6.18
CA PRO A 151 -2.36 -2.97 -6.57
C PRO A 151 -2.32 -3.93 -7.76
N ILE A 152 -3.33 -4.79 -7.92
CA ILE A 152 -3.44 -5.70 -9.07
C ILE A 152 -3.75 -4.89 -10.32
N TYR A 153 -4.76 -4.03 -10.27
CA TYR A 153 -5.15 -3.21 -11.40
C TYR A 153 -4.05 -2.23 -11.84
N ILE A 154 -3.36 -1.60 -10.90
CA ILE A 154 -2.17 -0.78 -11.22
C ILE A 154 -1.09 -1.64 -11.90
N GLY A 155 -0.86 -2.87 -11.45
CA GLY A 155 0.08 -3.81 -12.08
C GLY A 155 -0.29 -4.12 -13.53
N GLU A 156 -1.58 -4.30 -13.84
CA GLU A 156 -2.08 -4.48 -15.21
C GLU A 156 -1.81 -3.24 -16.06
N LEU A 157 -2.18 -2.04 -15.57
CA LEU A 157 -1.93 -0.77 -16.28
C LEU A 157 -0.44 -0.51 -16.54
N LEU A 158 0.44 -0.87 -15.60
CA LEU A 158 1.90 -0.80 -15.77
C LEU A 158 2.35 -1.74 -16.89
N SER A 159 1.88 -3.00 -16.89
CA SER A 159 2.27 -4.00 -17.88
C SER A 159 1.82 -3.65 -19.30
N GLU A 160 0.70 -2.93 -19.42
CA GLU A 160 0.14 -2.42 -20.67
C GLU A 160 0.75 -1.07 -21.11
N GLY A 161 1.62 -0.47 -20.31
CA GLY A 161 2.21 0.85 -20.58
C GLY A 161 1.19 2.00 -20.52
N ARG A 162 0.08 1.81 -19.84
CA ARG A 162 -1.03 2.79 -19.69
C ARG A 162 -0.86 3.69 -18.46
N MET A 163 0.06 3.36 -17.57
CA MET A 163 0.33 4.11 -16.35
C MET A 163 1.83 4.08 -16.04
N ALA A 164 2.34 5.14 -15.44
CA ALA A 164 3.63 5.17 -14.80
C ALA A 164 3.44 5.55 -13.32
N VAL A 165 4.17 4.91 -12.43
CA VAL A 165 4.09 5.15 -10.98
C VAL A 165 5.47 5.44 -10.44
N LYS A 166 5.67 6.59 -9.83
CA LYS A 166 6.92 6.95 -9.14
C LYS A 166 6.99 6.27 -7.78
N VAL A 167 8.08 5.58 -7.49
CA VAL A 167 8.32 5.02 -6.17
C VAL A 167 9.08 6.03 -5.32
N LEU A 168 8.45 6.48 -4.24
CA LEU A 168 9.01 7.44 -3.28
C LEU A 168 9.47 6.65 -2.04
N ARG A 169 10.78 6.58 -1.84
CA ARG A 169 11.33 5.86 -0.70
C ARG A 169 10.96 6.55 0.61
N THR A 170 10.52 5.77 1.59
CA THR A 170 10.39 6.19 2.98
C THR A 170 11.19 5.28 3.92
N ASN A 171 11.73 5.86 4.98
CA ASN A 171 12.40 5.13 6.05
C ASN A 171 11.48 4.91 7.27
N ASP A 172 10.23 5.36 7.18
CA ASP A 172 9.23 5.11 8.21
C ASP A 172 9.10 3.62 8.54
N THR A 173 8.79 3.33 9.78
CA THR A 173 8.36 2.00 10.19
C THR A 173 6.86 1.89 9.95
N TRP A 174 6.47 0.88 9.19
CA TRP A 174 5.06 0.53 9.02
C TRP A 174 4.62 -0.42 10.13
N TYR A 175 3.45 -0.18 10.68
CA TYR A 175 2.79 -1.08 11.62
C TYR A 175 1.40 -1.46 11.12
N GLY A 176 1.17 -2.78 11.00
CA GLY A 176 -0.15 -3.39 10.86
C GLY A 176 -0.28 -4.48 11.93
N MET A 177 -1.48 -4.79 12.31
CA MET A 177 -1.75 -5.82 13.33
C MET A 177 -2.02 -7.17 12.67
N THR A 178 -0.97 -7.77 12.09
CA THR A 178 -1.06 -9.10 11.46
C THR A 178 -1.23 -10.20 12.53
N TYR A 179 -0.54 -10.05 13.65
CA TYR A 179 -0.60 -10.97 14.78
C TYR A 179 -1.08 -10.25 16.03
N LYS A 180 -1.83 -10.95 16.89
CA LYS A 180 -2.30 -10.38 18.17
C LYS A 180 -1.14 -9.94 19.06
N GLU A 181 -0.02 -10.64 18.97
CA GLU A 181 1.21 -10.39 19.69
C GLU A 181 1.88 -9.08 19.26
N ASP A 182 1.66 -8.60 18.03
CA ASP A 182 2.19 -7.33 17.54
C ASP A 182 1.63 -6.12 18.33
N VAL A 183 0.44 -6.23 18.90
CA VAL A 183 -0.22 -5.14 19.64
C VAL A 183 0.65 -4.56 20.76
N ALA A 184 1.34 -5.41 21.51
CA ALA A 184 2.19 -4.97 22.61
C ALA A 184 3.38 -4.17 22.10
N ALA A 185 4.06 -4.66 21.06
CA ALA A 185 5.22 -4.00 20.44
C ALA A 185 4.83 -2.67 19.78
N VAL A 186 3.70 -2.63 19.07
CA VAL A 186 3.13 -1.41 18.47
C VAL A 186 2.83 -0.36 19.55
N ARG A 187 2.18 -0.76 20.63
CA ARG A 187 1.87 0.15 21.76
C ARG A 187 3.13 0.76 22.38
N GLU A 188 4.17 -0.04 22.60
CA GLU A 188 5.44 0.48 23.13
C GLU A 188 6.13 1.41 22.13
N SER A 189 6.05 1.13 20.83
CA SER A 189 6.57 2.01 19.77
C SER A 189 5.87 3.37 19.79
N PHE A 190 4.54 3.41 19.92
CA PHE A 190 3.79 4.67 20.04
C PHE A 190 4.12 5.45 21.31
N LYS A 191 4.29 4.77 22.47
CA LYS A 191 4.77 5.43 23.69
C LYS A 191 6.13 6.08 23.49
N LYS A 192 7.05 5.39 22.79
CA LYS A 192 8.36 5.92 22.46
C LYS A 192 8.26 7.15 21.56
N MET A 193 7.39 7.13 20.54
CA MET A 193 7.17 8.26 19.64
C MET A 193 6.60 9.50 20.36
N LEU A 194 5.81 9.32 21.42
CA LEU A 194 5.37 10.40 22.30
C LEU A 194 6.54 10.91 23.16
N ALA A 195 7.32 10.00 23.74
CA ALA A 195 8.42 10.36 24.63
C ALA A 195 9.58 11.07 23.91
N ASP A 196 9.87 10.74 22.65
CA ASP A 196 10.93 11.36 21.84
C ASP A 196 10.44 12.59 21.05
N GLY A 197 9.15 12.95 21.17
CA GLY A 197 8.56 14.13 20.53
C GLY A 197 8.23 13.95 19.05
N THR A 198 8.27 12.73 18.50
CA THR A 198 7.77 12.43 17.15
C THR A 198 6.29 12.81 17.01
N TYR A 199 5.51 12.55 18.06
CA TYR A 199 4.14 13.04 18.23
C TYR A 199 4.01 13.80 19.55
N LYS A 200 3.15 14.82 19.56
CA LYS A 200 2.74 15.51 20.80
C LYS A 200 1.66 14.70 21.50
N GLU A 201 1.56 14.83 22.83
CA GLU A 201 0.46 14.21 23.59
C GLU A 201 -0.91 14.72 23.13
N ASP A 202 -1.01 16.03 22.87
CA ASP A 202 -2.14 16.64 22.17
C ASP A 202 -1.82 16.63 20.66
N LEU A 203 -2.34 15.62 19.95
CA LEU A 203 -2.12 15.43 18.52
C LEU A 203 -2.64 16.57 17.65
N PHE A 204 -3.58 17.36 18.16
CA PHE A 204 -4.21 18.45 17.43
C PHE A 204 -3.64 19.84 17.78
N SER A 205 -2.66 19.92 18.66
CA SER A 205 -2.07 21.19 19.10
C SER A 205 -1.28 21.93 17.97
N ASP A 206 -1.10 21.30 16.83
CA ASP A 206 -0.39 21.85 15.66
C ASP A 206 -1.31 22.22 14.50
N LEU A 207 -2.64 22.08 14.64
CA LEU A 207 -3.65 22.39 13.62
C LEU A 207 -4.17 23.81 13.75
#